data_32e351204433c43b525e11d4701bf927
#
_entry.id   32e351204433c43b525e11d4701bf927
#
_cell.length_a   1.000
_cell.length_b   1.000
_cell.length_c   1.000
_cell.angle_alpha   90.00
_cell.angle_beta   90.00
_cell.angle_gamma   90.00
#
_symmetry.space_group_name_H-M   'P 1'
#
loop_
_entity.id
_entity.type
_entity.pdbx_description
1 polymer ?
#
loop_
_entity_poly.entity_id
_entity_poly.type
_entity_poly.pdbx_seq_one_letter_code
_entity_poly.pdbx_strand_id
1 'polypeptide(L)'
;MMKAAGLGDHYSQHDNALYYQNSSGVPWTAAYIQAKGDPIADLYEDIAAEEKARATYQWLIDLTDDVDLQDGLKFLREREVIHSLRFREAVEIIKDDQATKKVFAMM
;
A
#
# COMPACT_ATOMS: atom_id res chain seq x y z
N MET A 1 5.28 7.40 -26.23
CA MET A 1 6.13 6.55 -25.39
C MET A 1 5.32 5.73 -24.40
N MET A 2 4.46 6.33 -23.57
CA MET A 2 3.69 5.58 -22.57
C MET A 2 2.70 4.58 -23.17
N LYS A 3 2.04 4.89 -24.29
CA LYS A 3 1.16 3.94 -24.98
C LYS A 3 1.93 2.75 -25.51
N ALA A 4 3.14 2.97 -26.08
CA ALA A 4 3.99 1.91 -26.58
C ALA A 4 4.52 1.00 -25.47
N ALA A 5 4.68 1.53 -24.25
CA ALA A 5 5.08 0.77 -23.06
C ALA A 5 3.90 0.12 -22.32
N GLY A 6 2.67 0.25 -22.83
CA GLY A 6 1.48 -0.27 -22.15
C GLY A 6 1.03 0.51 -20.93
N LEU A 7 1.51 1.74 -20.74
CA LEU A 7 1.22 2.58 -19.57
C LEU A 7 0.13 3.62 -19.82
N GLY A 8 -0.41 3.71 -21.05
CA GLY A 8 -1.40 4.72 -21.40
C GLY A 8 -2.69 4.66 -20.59
N ASP A 9 -3.09 3.49 -20.12
CA ASP A 9 -4.31 3.29 -19.34
C ASP A 9 -4.29 3.93 -17.96
N HIS A 10 -3.10 4.29 -17.45
CA HIS A 10 -2.92 4.89 -16.12
C HIS A 10 -2.88 6.41 -16.11
N TYR A 11 -3.05 7.03 -17.29
CA TYR A 11 -2.98 8.47 -17.45
C TYR A 11 -4.09 8.98 -18.35
N SER A 12 -4.72 10.09 -17.99
CA SER A 12 -5.52 10.88 -18.90
C SER A 12 -4.70 12.06 -19.40
N GLN A 13 -4.92 12.44 -20.65
CA GLN A 13 -4.19 13.51 -21.31
C GLN A 13 -5.13 14.68 -21.62
N HIS A 14 -4.75 15.89 -21.18
CA HIS A 14 -5.39 17.15 -21.57
C HIS A 14 -4.32 18.02 -22.24
N ASP A 15 -4.49 18.27 -23.54
CA ASP A 15 -3.47 18.92 -24.38
C ASP A 15 -2.15 18.14 -24.30
N ASN A 16 -1.09 18.73 -23.71
CA ASN A 16 0.19 18.06 -23.50
C ASN A 16 0.42 17.62 -22.06
N ALA A 17 -0.57 17.81 -21.18
CA ALA A 17 -0.45 17.45 -19.77
C ALA A 17 -1.03 16.05 -19.50
N LEU A 18 -0.39 15.30 -18.62
CA LEU A 18 -0.82 13.96 -18.19
C LEU A 18 -1.28 14.01 -16.74
N TYR A 19 -2.37 13.31 -16.46
CA TYR A 19 -2.95 13.21 -15.12
C TYR A 19 -3.13 11.75 -14.74
N TYR A 20 -2.98 11.41 -13.47
CA TYR A 20 -3.11 10.04 -12.97
C TYR A 20 -4.56 9.56 -13.06
N GLN A 21 -4.73 8.34 -13.53
CA GLN A 21 -6.00 7.62 -13.52
C GLN A 21 -5.74 6.12 -13.37
N ASN A 22 -6.77 5.37 -12.96
CA ASN A 22 -6.69 3.90 -13.00
C ASN A 22 -7.06 3.38 -14.41
N SER A 23 -6.95 2.06 -14.62
CA SER A 23 -7.25 1.43 -15.91
C SER A 23 -8.72 1.54 -16.32
N SER A 24 -9.62 1.85 -15.41
CA SER A 24 -11.04 2.10 -15.68
C SER A 24 -11.35 3.56 -16.01
N GLY A 25 -10.32 4.42 -16.12
CA GLY A 25 -10.49 5.83 -16.46
C GLY A 25 -10.91 6.73 -15.31
N VAL A 26 -10.90 6.21 -14.08
CA VAL A 26 -11.23 7.00 -12.89
C VAL A 26 -10.01 7.84 -12.48
N PRO A 27 -10.09 9.18 -12.45
CA PRO A 27 -8.96 10.03 -12.10
C PRO A 27 -8.62 9.90 -10.63
N TRP A 28 -7.32 10.07 -10.31
CA TRP A 28 -6.90 10.15 -8.92
C TRP A 28 -7.47 11.41 -8.26
N THR A 29 -7.93 11.26 -7.03
CA THR A 29 -8.38 12.37 -6.20
C THR A 29 -8.10 12.06 -4.73
N ALA A 30 -7.84 13.09 -3.95
CA ALA A 30 -7.65 12.98 -2.50
C ALA A 30 -8.91 12.43 -1.78
N ALA A 31 -10.06 12.45 -2.42
CA ALA A 31 -11.30 11.88 -1.87
C ALA A 31 -11.20 10.37 -1.60
N TYR A 32 -10.25 9.67 -2.22
CA TYR A 32 -10.02 8.24 -2.01
C TYR A 32 -9.09 7.94 -0.82
N ILE A 33 -8.48 8.94 -0.25
CA ILE A 33 -7.62 8.77 0.93
C ILE A 33 -8.52 8.55 2.15
N GLN A 34 -8.30 7.42 2.83
CA GLN A 34 -9.16 6.98 3.95
C GLN A 34 -8.53 7.19 5.32
N ALA A 35 -7.54 8.09 5.43
CA ALA A 35 -6.90 8.40 6.70
C ALA A 35 -7.89 9.08 7.66
N LYS A 36 -7.80 8.71 8.94
CA LYS A 36 -8.61 9.28 10.00
C LYS A 36 -7.89 10.36 10.81
N GLY A 37 -6.55 10.40 10.74
CA GLY A 37 -5.75 11.23 11.61
C GLY A 37 -5.48 10.62 12.99
N ASP A 38 -5.99 9.42 13.24
CA ASP A 38 -5.61 8.60 14.39
C ASP A 38 -4.47 7.66 13.97
N PRO A 39 -3.28 7.79 14.56
CA PRO A 39 -2.11 7.04 14.05
C PRO A 39 -2.26 5.52 14.21
N ILE A 40 -2.93 5.04 15.24
CA ILE A 40 -3.13 3.60 15.43
C ILE A 40 -4.14 3.06 14.43
N ALA A 41 -5.27 3.72 14.25
CA ALA A 41 -6.27 3.33 13.26
C ALA A 41 -5.70 3.32 11.86
N ASP A 42 -4.94 4.34 11.50
CA ASP A 42 -4.33 4.47 10.17
C ASP A 42 -3.26 3.39 9.94
N LEU A 43 -2.48 3.02 10.97
CA LEU A 43 -1.53 1.92 10.90
C LEU A 43 -2.20 0.56 10.72
N TYR A 44 -3.34 0.30 11.34
CA TYR A 44 -4.09 -0.94 11.11
C TYR A 44 -4.62 -1.02 9.69
N GLU A 45 -5.00 0.09 9.09
CA GLU A 45 -5.36 0.13 7.66
C GLU A 45 -4.15 -0.21 6.77
N ASP A 46 -2.96 0.32 7.10
CA ASP A 46 -1.72 -0.01 6.41
C ASP A 46 -1.38 -1.50 6.54
N ILE A 47 -1.54 -2.09 7.72
CA ILE A 47 -1.35 -3.54 7.94
C ILE A 47 -2.30 -4.34 7.07
N ALA A 48 -3.58 -3.96 7.02
CA ALA A 48 -4.56 -4.62 6.18
C ALA A 48 -4.20 -4.52 4.68
N ALA A 49 -3.71 -3.38 4.23
CA ALA A 49 -3.27 -3.18 2.85
C ALA A 49 -2.07 -4.09 2.50
N GLU A 50 -1.10 -4.25 3.41
CA GLU A 50 0.05 -5.14 3.22
C GLU A 50 -0.38 -6.62 3.13
N GLU A 51 -1.35 -7.03 3.94
CA GLU A 51 -1.90 -8.38 3.89
C GLU A 51 -2.65 -8.65 2.57
N LYS A 52 -3.40 -7.68 2.07
CA LYS A 52 -4.07 -7.77 0.76
C LYS A 52 -3.05 -7.85 -0.37
N ALA A 53 -1.99 -7.06 -0.32
CA ALA A 53 -0.91 -7.09 -1.30
C ALA A 53 -0.22 -8.46 -1.31
N ARG A 54 0.09 -9.02 -0.14
CA ARG A 54 0.68 -10.35 -0.01
C ARG A 54 -0.20 -11.42 -0.65
N ALA A 55 -1.50 -11.39 -0.39
CA ALA A 55 -2.46 -12.32 -0.99
C ALA A 55 -2.51 -12.17 -2.52
N THR A 56 -2.46 -10.93 -3.01
CA THR A 56 -2.46 -10.63 -4.45
C THR A 56 -1.22 -11.20 -5.12
N TYR A 57 -0.03 -11.04 -4.53
CA TYR A 57 1.20 -11.63 -5.06
C TYR A 57 1.12 -13.15 -5.10
N GLN A 58 0.52 -13.78 -4.09
CA GLN A 58 0.34 -15.24 -4.09
C GLN A 58 -0.54 -15.68 -5.26
N TRP A 59 -1.65 -14.98 -5.51
CA TRP A 59 -2.53 -15.30 -6.65
C TRP A 59 -1.81 -15.14 -7.99
N LEU A 60 -0.99 -14.11 -8.14
CA LEU A 60 -0.21 -13.88 -9.36
C LEU A 60 0.84 -14.98 -9.56
N ILE A 61 1.49 -15.44 -8.50
CA ILE A 61 2.42 -16.58 -8.55
C ILE A 61 1.70 -17.82 -9.05
N ASP A 62 0.50 -18.08 -8.56
CA ASP A 62 -0.29 -19.25 -8.93
C ASP A 62 -0.80 -19.20 -10.37
N LEU A 63 -0.91 -18.00 -10.96
CA LEU A 63 -1.41 -17.80 -12.32
C LEU A 63 -0.35 -17.97 -13.41
N THR A 64 0.93 -17.95 -13.08
CA THR A 64 2.01 -18.01 -14.08
C THR A 64 2.86 -19.26 -13.92
N ASP A 65 3.32 -19.81 -15.06
CA ASP A 65 4.30 -20.90 -15.11
C ASP A 65 5.72 -20.39 -15.31
N ASP A 66 5.90 -19.08 -15.49
CA ASP A 66 7.22 -18.47 -15.70
C ASP A 66 7.99 -18.42 -14.38
N VAL A 67 9.08 -19.19 -14.29
CA VAL A 67 9.89 -19.31 -13.08
C VAL A 67 10.53 -17.99 -12.68
N ASP A 68 11.02 -17.21 -13.63
CA ASP A 68 11.65 -15.92 -13.34
C ASP A 68 10.63 -14.91 -12.80
N LEU A 69 9.43 -14.89 -13.37
CA LEU A 69 8.35 -14.06 -12.90
C LEU A 69 7.89 -14.50 -11.49
N GLN A 70 7.77 -15.81 -11.26
CA GLN A 70 7.43 -16.36 -9.94
C GLN A 70 8.45 -15.92 -8.88
N ASP A 71 9.75 -15.98 -9.21
CA ASP A 71 10.81 -15.58 -8.27
C ASP A 71 10.71 -14.09 -7.91
N GLY A 72 10.47 -13.23 -8.88
CA GLY A 72 10.26 -11.81 -8.63
C GLY A 72 9.04 -11.53 -7.76
N LEU A 73 7.92 -12.22 -8.03
CA LEU A 73 6.69 -12.09 -7.24
C LEU A 73 6.85 -12.62 -5.82
N LYS A 74 7.60 -13.71 -5.62
CA LYS A 74 7.93 -14.24 -4.29
C LYS A 74 8.75 -13.24 -3.48
N PHE A 75 9.71 -12.57 -4.11
CA PHE A 75 10.48 -11.51 -3.48
C PHE A 75 9.57 -10.37 -2.99
N LEU A 76 8.66 -9.90 -3.84
CA LEU A 76 7.71 -8.85 -3.48
C LEU A 76 6.76 -9.31 -2.36
N ARG A 77 6.27 -10.54 -2.42
CA ARG A 77 5.42 -11.11 -1.37
C ARG A 77 6.11 -11.12 -0.01
N GLU A 78 7.39 -11.52 0.05
CA GLU A 78 8.16 -11.53 1.30
C GLU A 78 8.41 -10.11 1.84
N ARG A 79 8.55 -9.13 0.97
CA ARG A 79 8.65 -7.74 1.39
C ARG A 79 7.39 -7.25 2.09
N GLU A 80 6.20 -7.71 1.68
CA GLU A 80 4.94 -7.35 2.35
C GLU A 80 4.88 -7.91 3.78
N VAL A 81 5.48 -9.07 4.04
CA VAL A 81 5.61 -9.62 5.39
C VAL A 81 6.46 -8.69 6.27
N ILE A 82 7.59 -8.20 5.75
CA ILE A 82 8.47 -7.26 6.47
C ILE A 82 7.75 -5.94 6.73
N HIS A 83 7.05 -5.39 5.73
CA HIS A 83 6.28 -4.15 5.89
C HIS A 83 5.20 -4.30 6.97
N SER A 84 4.49 -5.40 6.97
CA SER A 84 3.47 -5.70 7.99
C SER A 84 4.06 -5.72 9.39
N LEU A 85 5.24 -6.35 9.57
CA LEU A 85 5.95 -6.37 10.84
C LEU A 85 6.37 -4.96 11.29
N ARG A 86 6.86 -4.13 10.37
CA ARG A 86 7.24 -2.75 10.68
C ARG A 86 6.06 -1.90 11.13
N PHE A 87 4.91 -2.03 10.48
CA PHE A 87 3.70 -1.32 10.91
C PHE A 87 3.22 -1.81 12.27
N ARG A 88 3.31 -3.11 12.56
CA ARG A 88 2.94 -3.67 13.87
C ARG A 88 3.87 -3.17 14.98
N GLU A 89 5.17 -3.08 14.72
CA GLU A 89 6.13 -2.46 15.64
C GLU A 89 5.76 -0.99 15.92
N ALA A 90 5.41 -0.24 14.86
CA ALA A 90 5.00 1.16 14.99
C ALA A 90 3.74 1.31 15.88
N VAL A 91 2.77 0.42 15.73
CA VAL A 91 1.57 0.41 16.58
C VAL A 91 1.96 0.27 18.05
N GLU A 92 2.85 -0.67 18.39
CA GLU A 92 3.28 -0.88 19.77
C GLU A 92 4.04 0.32 20.33
N ILE A 93 4.94 0.92 19.53
CA ILE A 93 5.67 2.13 19.93
C ILE A 93 4.72 3.28 20.25
N ILE A 94 3.70 3.49 19.41
CA ILE A 94 2.72 4.57 19.61
C ILE A 94 1.85 4.31 20.83
N LYS A 95 1.41 3.06 21.05
CA LYS A 95 0.64 2.68 22.24
C LYS A 95 1.43 2.93 23.50
N ASP A 96 2.70 2.58 23.53
CA ASP A 96 3.58 2.80 24.69
C ASP A 96 3.77 4.30 24.93
N ASP A 97 4.00 5.08 23.90
CA ASP A 97 4.13 6.54 23.99
C ASP A 97 2.85 7.20 24.54
N GLN A 98 1.69 6.79 24.03
CA GLN A 98 0.40 7.30 24.50
C GLN A 98 0.15 6.93 25.95
N ALA A 99 0.47 5.71 26.38
CA ALA A 99 0.35 5.28 27.76
C ALA A 99 1.25 6.08 28.69
N THR A 100 2.48 6.37 28.29
CA THR A 100 3.43 7.18 29.04
C THR A 100 2.92 8.61 29.21
N LYS A 101 2.42 9.24 28.14
CA LYS A 101 1.86 10.58 28.20
C LYS A 101 0.64 10.65 29.12
N LYS A 102 -0.19 9.63 29.10
CA LYS A 102 -1.37 9.54 29.96
C LYS A 102 -0.96 9.45 31.44
N VAL A 103 0.06 8.67 31.75
CA VAL A 103 0.60 8.59 33.11
C VAL A 103 1.10 9.95 33.59
N PHE A 104 1.89 10.66 32.78
CA PHE A 104 2.38 12.00 33.11
C PHE A 104 1.24 13.01 33.30
N ALA A 105 0.19 12.92 32.50
CA ALA A 105 -0.97 13.80 32.65
C ALA A 105 -1.73 13.57 33.95
N MET A 106 -1.62 12.39 34.56
CA MET A 106 -2.27 12.04 35.82
C MET A 106 -1.43 12.43 37.06
N MET A 107 -0.17 12.77 36.85
CA MET A 107 0.73 13.19 37.93
C MET A 107 0.60 14.70 38.22
#